data_ededee46dce3b9485d01c2646778569f
#
_entry.id   ededee46dce3b9485d01c2646778569f
#
_cell.length_a   1.000
_cell.length_b   1.000
_cell.length_c   1.000
_cell.angle_alpha   90.00
_cell.angle_beta   90.00
_cell.angle_gamma   90.00
#
_symmetry.space_group_name_H-M   'P 1'
#
loop_
_entity.id
_entity.type
_entity.pdbx_description
1 polymer ?
#
loop_
_entity_poly.entity_id
_entity_poly.type
_entity_poly.pdbx_seq_one_letter_code
_entity_poly.pdbx_strand_id
1 'polypeptide(L)'
;MIASLRRAAPLRGLLARTALRRCASRCASTTVDDSRSAAAAHRTSVTQHLWKLRELQAPPLRPDGSRLPADSRVVVAYNLTQDKELRNRYESAFGTLRVGRLLEDMDALAGSVAYLHVDDGDPDTPPPILVTASMERLEVRDDTLALDDDYDLVGSLVWAGRSSLEIVAELRHKADDVVALSAVFTFVARKR
;
A
#
# COMPACT_ATOMS: atom_id res chain seq x y z
N MET A 1 -22.83 30.49 29.55
CA MET A 1 -21.46 30.97 29.29
C MET A 1 -20.93 30.14 28.14
N ILE A 2 -20.91 30.72 26.94
CA ILE A 2 -20.57 30.08 25.67
C ILE A 2 -19.11 30.46 25.37
N ALA A 3 -18.20 29.48 25.37
CA ALA A 3 -16.79 29.70 25.03
C ALA A 3 -16.59 29.59 23.51
N SER A 4 -16.03 30.64 22.97
CA SER A 4 -15.67 30.98 21.62
C SER A 4 -14.82 29.92 20.90
N LEU A 5 -15.32 29.40 19.79
CA LEU A 5 -14.56 28.70 18.76
C LEU A 5 -13.73 29.71 17.95
N ARG A 6 -12.42 29.71 18.15
CA ARG A 6 -11.50 30.44 17.28
C ARG A 6 -11.27 29.59 15.99
N ARG A 7 -11.70 30.11 14.86
CA ARG A 7 -11.36 29.62 13.52
C ARG A 7 -9.86 29.79 13.27
N ALA A 8 -9.15 28.71 13.01
CA ALA A 8 -7.80 28.75 12.46
C ALA A 8 -7.87 28.97 10.95
N ALA A 9 -7.11 29.95 10.47
CA ALA A 9 -6.99 30.28 9.05
C ALA A 9 -6.21 29.21 8.28
N PRO A 10 -6.48 29.01 6.96
CA PRO A 10 -5.77 28.02 6.16
C PRO A 10 -4.38 28.54 5.79
N LEU A 11 -3.34 27.91 6.30
CA LEU A 11 -1.98 28.08 5.77
C LEU A 11 -1.92 27.41 4.39
N ARG A 12 -1.92 28.26 3.37
CA ARG A 12 -1.78 27.88 1.96
C ARG A 12 -0.42 27.21 1.72
N GLY A 13 -0.48 25.95 1.33
CA GLY A 13 0.64 25.12 0.98
C GLY A 13 1.38 25.53 -0.28
N LEU A 14 2.66 25.53 -0.25
CA LEU A 14 3.52 25.38 -1.41
C LEU A 14 4.44 24.15 -1.24
N LEU A 15 4.69 23.74 -0.02
CA LEU A 15 5.58 22.63 0.29
C LEU A 15 4.95 21.23 0.14
N ALA A 16 3.63 21.10 0.34
CA ALA A 16 2.92 19.83 0.15
C ALA A 16 2.87 19.35 -1.31
N ARG A 17 2.87 20.28 -2.28
CA ARG A 17 2.86 19.92 -3.71
C ARG A 17 4.20 19.34 -4.20
N THR A 18 5.30 19.71 -3.58
CA THR A 18 6.64 19.24 -4.00
C THR A 18 6.93 17.84 -3.46
N ALA A 19 6.47 17.50 -2.26
CA ALA A 19 6.61 16.17 -1.69
C ALA A 19 5.73 15.12 -2.39
N LEU A 20 4.47 15.47 -2.72
CA LEU A 20 3.57 14.62 -3.49
C LEU A 20 4.07 14.37 -4.92
N ARG A 21 4.68 15.36 -5.57
CA ARG A 21 5.28 15.18 -6.90
C ARG A 21 6.51 14.27 -6.87
N ARG A 22 7.30 14.28 -5.80
CA ARG A 22 8.46 13.39 -5.67
C ARG A 22 8.05 11.93 -5.42
N CYS A 23 6.94 11.68 -4.75
CA CYS A 23 6.39 10.33 -4.58
C CYS A 23 5.80 9.81 -5.90
N ALA A 24 5.03 10.63 -6.62
CA ALA A 24 4.43 10.25 -7.90
C ALA A 24 5.47 10.03 -9.02
N SER A 25 6.57 10.82 -9.04
CA SER A 25 7.62 10.65 -10.06
C SER A 25 8.54 9.46 -9.82
N ARG A 26 8.58 8.90 -8.61
CA ARG A 26 9.32 7.66 -8.31
C ARG A 26 8.50 6.38 -8.53
N CYS A 27 7.18 6.47 -8.65
CA CYS A 27 6.32 5.36 -9.08
C CYS A 27 6.28 5.15 -10.60
N ALA A 28 6.87 6.05 -11.40
CA ALA A 28 6.91 5.92 -12.84
C ALA A 28 8.07 5.00 -13.26
N SER A 29 7.72 3.83 -13.79
CA SER A 29 8.55 2.92 -14.60
C SER A 29 9.85 2.41 -13.96
N THR A 30 9.74 1.42 -13.11
CA THR A 30 10.85 0.49 -12.92
C THR A 30 10.54 -0.78 -13.70
N THR A 31 11.13 -0.94 -14.89
CA THR A 31 11.25 -2.21 -15.57
C THR A 31 12.04 -3.13 -14.66
N VAL A 32 11.40 -4.15 -14.12
CA VAL A 32 12.02 -5.11 -13.20
C VAL A 32 12.83 -6.10 -14.04
N ASP A 33 14.13 -6.10 -13.82
CA ASP A 33 15.06 -7.09 -14.38
C ASP A 33 14.84 -8.45 -13.68
N ASP A 34 14.35 -9.42 -14.44
CA ASP A 34 13.73 -10.68 -13.98
C ASP A 34 14.77 -11.83 -13.76
N SER A 35 16.06 -11.53 -13.57
CA SER A 35 17.12 -12.55 -13.64
C SER A 35 17.63 -13.10 -12.31
N ARG A 36 16.98 -12.88 -11.16
CA ARG A 36 17.55 -13.30 -9.86
C ARG A 36 16.69 -14.26 -9.04
N SER A 37 17.07 -15.55 -9.09
CA SER A 37 16.73 -16.67 -8.21
C SER A 37 15.35 -17.34 -8.35
N ALA A 38 15.33 -18.69 -8.26
CA ALA A 38 14.13 -19.53 -8.32
C ALA A 38 13.05 -19.16 -7.26
N ALA A 39 13.44 -18.55 -6.14
CA ALA A 39 12.50 -18.00 -5.14
C ALA A 39 11.77 -16.75 -5.61
N ALA A 40 12.32 -16.02 -6.60
CA ALA A 40 11.65 -14.86 -7.20
C ALA A 40 10.59 -15.25 -8.25
N ALA A 41 10.67 -16.46 -8.80
CA ALA A 41 9.79 -16.94 -9.87
C ALA A 41 8.31 -17.10 -9.42
N HIS A 42 8.05 -17.20 -8.11
CA HIS A 42 6.70 -17.33 -7.56
C HIS A 42 6.07 -16.00 -7.11
N ARG A 43 6.86 -14.92 -7.04
CA ARG A 43 6.36 -13.61 -6.61
C ARG A 43 5.91 -12.78 -7.80
N THR A 44 4.85 -12.00 -7.64
CA THR A 44 4.44 -11.04 -8.67
C THR A 44 5.44 -9.88 -8.74
N SER A 45 5.46 -9.17 -9.87
CA SER A 45 6.27 -7.94 -10.01
C SER A 45 5.83 -6.88 -8.99
N VAL A 46 4.55 -6.84 -8.67
CA VAL A 46 3.97 -5.95 -7.67
C VAL A 46 4.46 -6.31 -6.27
N THR A 47 4.38 -7.57 -5.87
CA THR A 47 4.94 -8.05 -4.58
C THR A 47 6.42 -7.70 -4.46
N GLN A 48 7.21 -7.89 -5.51
CA GLN A 48 8.65 -7.55 -5.51
C GLN A 48 8.87 -6.04 -5.34
N HIS A 49 8.07 -5.22 -6.03
CA HIS A 49 8.12 -3.76 -5.88
C HIS A 49 7.79 -3.34 -4.45
N LEU A 50 6.72 -3.88 -3.86
CA LEU A 50 6.29 -3.60 -2.49
C LEU A 50 7.35 -4.01 -1.45
N TRP A 51 8.05 -5.11 -1.67
CA TRP A 51 9.15 -5.50 -0.79
C TRP A 51 10.32 -4.53 -0.86
N LYS A 52 10.63 -3.99 -2.04
CA LYS A 52 11.65 -2.95 -2.19
C LYS A 52 11.27 -1.64 -1.51
N LEU A 53 9.98 -1.33 -1.38
CA LEU A 53 9.53 -0.15 -0.62
C LEU A 53 9.95 -0.20 0.85
N ARG A 54 10.12 -1.40 1.43
CA ARG A 54 10.62 -1.57 2.80
C ARG A 54 12.11 -1.25 2.96
N GLU A 55 12.86 -1.27 1.85
CA GLU A 55 14.27 -0.86 1.81
C GLU A 55 14.41 0.66 1.68
N LEU A 56 13.31 1.35 1.33
CA LEU A 56 13.27 2.80 1.32
C LEU A 56 13.10 3.29 2.76
N GLN A 57 13.79 4.38 3.07
CA GLN A 57 13.69 5.01 4.37
C GLN A 57 12.24 5.43 4.66
N ALA A 58 11.73 5.06 5.82
CA ALA A 58 10.40 5.46 6.26
C ALA A 58 10.30 7.00 6.29
N PRO A 59 9.10 7.58 6.11
CA PRO A 59 8.91 9.01 6.27
C PRO A 59 9.40 9.47 7.65
N PRO A 60 10.00 10.66 7.77
CA PRO A 60 10.47 11.16 9.06
C PRO A 60 9.31 11.27 10.07
N LEU A 61 9.61 10.96 11.32
CA LEU A 61 8.68 11.19 12.42
C LEU A 61 8.42 12.69 12.60
N ARG A 62 7.26 13.02 13.10
CA ARG A 62 6.93 14.37 13.55
C ARG A 62 7.76 14.74 14.79
N PRO A 63 7.85 16.04 15.14
CA PRO A 63 8.57 16.47 16.34
C PRO A 63 8.07 15.84 17.65
N ASP A 64 6.80 15.42 17.70
CA ASP A 64 6.19 14.72 18.82
C ASP A 64 6.41 13.18 18.80
N GLY A 65 7.19 12.68 17.83
CA GLY A 65 7.46 11.25 17.66
C GLY A 65 6.31 10.48 17.02
N SER A 66 5.26 11.14 16.54
CA SER A 66 4.11 10.52 15.90
C SER A 66 4.22 10.45 14.37
N ARG A 67 3.37 9.62 13.77
CA ARG A 67 3.17 9.52 12.32
C ARG A 67 1.68 9.47 12.02
N LEU A 68 1.23 10.16 10.98
CA LEU A 68 -0.17 10.07 10.56
C LEU A 68 -0.38 8.85 9.65
N PRO A 69 -1.59 8.30 9.61
CA PRO A 69 -1.97 7.25 8.65
C PRO A 69 -1.66 7.61 7.19
N ALA A 70 -1.83 8.87 6.81
CA ALA A 70 -1.53 9.36 5.48
C ALA A 70 -0.04 9.29 5.10
N ASP A 71 0.87 9.33 6.08
CA ASP A 71 2.32 9.31 5.85
C ASP A 71 2.80 7.91 5.41
N SER A 72 2.07 6.85 5.79
CA SER A 72 2.36 5.45 5.45
C SER A 72 1.45 4.88 4.35
N ARG A 73 0.57 5.70 3.75
CA ARG A 73 -0.31 5.26 2.67
C ARG A 73 0.51 4.89 1.43
N VAL A 74 0.23 3.73 0.86
CA VAL A 74 0.87 3.22 -0.36
C VAL A 74 -0.16 3.01 -1.45
N VAL A 75 0.19 3.37 -2.69
CA VAL A 75 -0.64 3.14 -3.88
C VAL A 75 0.22 2.50 -4.96
N VAL A 76 -0.28 1.42 -5.55
CA VAL A 76 0.36 0.71 -6.66
C VAL A 76 -0.61 0.65 -7.84
N ALA A 77 -0.17 1.13 -9.00
CA ALA A 77 -0.98 1.14 -10.19
C ALA A 77 -0.91 -0.20 -10.96
N TYR A 78 -2.05 -0.73 -11.35
CA TYR A 78 -2.22 -1.85 -12.28
C TYR A 78 -2.72 -1.31 -13.62
N ASN A 79 -1.80 -1.10 -14.57
CA ASN A 79 -2.13 -0.61 -15.91
C ASN A 79 -2.34 -1.79 -16.86
N LEU A 80 -3.39 -2.59 -16.62
CA LEU A 80 -3.64 -3.85 -17.33
C LEU A 80 -4.03 -3.62 -18.80
N THR A 81 -4.59 -2.46 -19.13
CA THR A 81 -4.95 -2.09 -20.49
C THR A 81 -3.73 -1.91 -21.38
N GLN A 82 -2.61 -1.46 -20.83
CA GLN A 82 -1.37 -1.15 -21.54
C GLN A 82 -0.31 -2.25 -21.41
N ASP A 83 -0.25 -2.90 -20.23
CA ASP A 83 0.75 -3.93 -19.91
C ASP A 83 0.15 -5.33 -20.05
N LYS A 84 0.33 -5.91 -21.25
CA LYS A 84 -0.13 -7.27 -21.57
C LYS A 84 0.56 -8.35 -20.73
N GLU A 85 1.81 -8.13 -20.34
CA GLU A 85 2.55 -9.10 -19.55
C GLU A 85 2.03 -9.12 -18.10
N LEU A 86 1.81 -7.96 -17.51
CA LEU A 86 1.16 -7.83 -16.24
C LEU A 86 -0.24 -8.45 -16.27
N ARG A 87 -1.05 -8.11 -17.28
CA ARG A 87 -2.39 -8.68 -17.49
C ARG A 87 -2.39 -10.20 -17.50
N ASN A 88 -1.52 -10.84 -18.29
CA ASN A 88 -1.42 -12.30 -18.39
C ASN A 88 -1.09 -12.97 -17.04
N ARG A 89 -0.33 -12.29 -16.18
CA ARG A 89 0.02 -12.80 -14.84
C ARG A 89 -1.16 -12.81 -13.89
N TYR A 90 -2.14 -11.92 -14.10
CA TYR A 90 -3.33 -11.79 -13.25
C TYR A 90 -4.59 -12.41 -13.89
N GLU A 91 -4.53 -12.92 -15.09
CA GLU A 91 -5.64 -13.57 -15.76
C GLU A 91 -5.99 -14.89 -15.09
N SER A 92 -7.27 -15.07 -14.75
CA SER A 92 -7.83 -16.33 -14.28
C SER A 92 -8.24 -17.23 -15.46
N ALA A 93 -8.55 -18.50 -15.20
CA ALA A 93 -9.09 -19.42 -16.21
C ALA A 93 -10.46 -18.98 -16.77
N PHE A 94 -11.11 -18.03 -16.12
CA PHE A 94 -12.44 -17.52 -16.49
C PHE A 94 -12.40 -16.15 -17.21
N GLY A 95 -11.21 -15.64 -17.52
CA GLY A 95 -11.06 -14.33 -18.18
C GLY A 95 -11.29 -13.13 -17.27
N THR A 96 -11.19 -13.30 -15.97
CA THR A 96 -11.27 -12.24 -14.94
C THR A 96 -9.95 -12.12 -14.20
N LEU A 97 -9.83 -11.14 -13.32
CA LEU A 97 -8.68 -11.04 -12.44
C LEU A 97 -8.60 -12.23 -11.46
N ARG A 98 -7.39 -12.74 -11.25
CA ARG A 98 -7.11 -13.83 -10.32
C ARG A 98 -7.03 -13.31 -8.89
N VAL A 99 -8.12 -13.46 -8.13
CA VAL A 99 -8.23 -12.98 -6.74
C VAL A 99 -7.08 -13.45 -5.85
N GLY A 100 -6.65 -14.72 -5.98
CA GLY A 100 -5.55 -15.23 -5.16
C GLY A 100 -4.22 -14.45 -5.35
N ARG A 101 -3.93 -14.00 -6.59
CA ARG A 101 -2.76 -13.15 -6.85
C ARG A 101 -2.93 -11.75 -6.26
N LEU A 102 -4.13 -11.20 -6.35
CA LEU A 102 -4.42 -9.91 -5.74
C LEU A 102 -4.27 -9.97 -4.21
N LEU A 103 -4.70 -11.07 -3.57
CA LEU A 103 -4.53 -11.25 -2.11
C LEU A 103 -3.06 -11.34 -1.70
N GLU A 104 -2.20 -12.00 -2.49
CA GLU A 104 -0.75 -12.00 -2.25
C GLU A 104 -0.17 -10.59 -2.27
N ASP A 105 -0.59 -9.77 -3.25
CA ASP A 105 -0.15 -8.39 -3.37
C ASP A 105 -0.74 -7.50 -2.26
N MET A 106 -1.99 -7.74 -1.86
CA MET A 106 -2.63 -7.03 -0.76
C MET A 106 -1.93 -7.29 0.58
N ASP A 107 -1.52 -8.53 0.86
CA ASP A 107 -0.72 -8.85 2.07
C ASP A 107 0.64 -8.14 2.03
N ALA A 108 1.32 -8.17 0.88
CA ALA A 108 2.59 -7.48 0.71
C ALA A 108 2.45 -5.96 0.85
N LEU A 109 1.37 -5.37 0.31
CA LEU A 109 1.04 -3.95 0.43
C LEU A 109 0.78 -3.58 1.89
N ALA A 110 -0.09 -4.33 2.57
CA ALA A 110 -0.44 -4.09 3.96
C ALA A 110 0.79 -4.19 4.88
N GLY A 111 1.66 -5.19 4.63
CA GLY A 111 2.95 -5.30 5.32
C GLY A 111 3.89 -4.11 5.05
N SER A 112 3.87 -3.54 3.84
CA SER A 112 4.67 -2.36 3.51
C SER A 112 4.14 -1.09 4.21
N VAL A 113 2.81 -0.92 4.26
CA VAL A 113 2.16 0.17 5.02
C VAL A 113 2.50 0.06 6.50
N ALA A 114 2.39 -1.15 7.08
CA ALA A 114 2.73 -1.39 8.48
C ALA A 114 4.19 -1.07 8.78
N TYR A 115 5.11 -1.50 7.91
CA TYR A 115 6.53 -1.20 8.05
C TYR A 115 6.82 0.29 8.00
N LEU A 116 6.33 1.00 6.98
CA LEU A 116 6.51 2.44 6.82
C LEU A 116 5.91 3.24 7.99
N HIS A 117 4.89 2.68 8.66
CA HIS A 117 4.27 3.35 9.80
C HIS A 117 5.06 3.18 11.10
N VAL A 118 5.64 2.00 11.34
CA VAL A 118 6.31 1.62 12.60
C VAL A 118 7.80 1.95 12.62
N ASP A 119 8.45 1.91 11.45
CA ASP A 119 9.88 2.17 11.33
C ASP A 119 10.18 3.64 11.67
N ASP A 120 11.16 3.87 12.56
CA ASP A 120 11.54 5.21 13.00
C ASP A 120 12.47 5.94 12.02
N GLY A 121 12.97 5.22 11.00
CA GLY A 121 13.88 5.74 9.99
C GLY A 121 15.31 5.95 10.48
N ASP A 122 15.63 5.49 11.69
CA ASP A 122 16.98 5.56 12.26
C ASP A 122 17.78 4.31 11.79
N PRO A 123 18.88 4.48 11.06
CA PRO A 123 19.69 3.37 10.59
C PRO A 123 20.37 2.58 11.73
N ASP A 124 20.51 3.17 12.91
CA ASP A 124 21.10 2.53 14.08
C ASP A 124 20.06 1.71 14.88
N THR A 125 18.78 1.90 14.61
CA THR A 125 17.69 1.13 15.22
C THR A 125 17.40 -0.13 14.40
N PRO A 126 17.37 -1.34 14.98
CA PRO A 126 17.00 -2.54 14.27
C PRO A 126 15.57 -2.45 13.71
N PRO A 127 15.34 -2.84 12.44
CA PRO A 127 14.00 -2.77 11.85
C PRO A 127 12.98 -3.59 12.66
N PRO A 128 11.73 -3.14 12.75
CA PRO A 128 10.68 -3.83 13.50
C PRO A 128 10.39 -5.22 12.90
N ILE A 129 10.06 -6.18 13.76
CA ILE A 129 9.52 -7.47 13.32
C ILE A 129 8.01 -7.33 13.23
N LEU A 130 7.49 -7.45 12.02
CA LEU A 130 6.06 -7.42 11.73
C LEU A 130 5.57 -8.81 11.35
N VAL A 131 4.45 -9.23 11.93
CA VAL A 131 3.79 -10.51 11.66
C VAL A 131 2.34 -10.24 11.30
N THR A 132 1.88 -10.78 10.17
CA THR A 132 0.44 -10.82 9.84
C THR A 132 -0.25 -11.73 10.84
N ALA A 133 -1.14 -11.18 11.66
CA ALA A 133 -1.87 -11.92 12.68
C ALA A 133 -3.18 -12.48 12.12
N SER A 134 -3.89 -11.69 11.31
CA SER A 134 -5.14 -12.09 10.66
C SER A 134 -5.39 -11.29 9.38
N MET A 135 -6.20 -11.87 8.51
CA MET A 135 -6.87 -11.18 7.42
C MET A 135 -8.37 -11.32 7.66
N GLU A 136 -9.05 -10.20 7.73
CA GLU A 136 -10.47 -10.13 8.02
C GLU A 136 -11.22 -9.40 6.92
N ARG A 137 -12.51 -9.63 6.82
CA ARG A 137 -13.43 -8.91 5.95
C ARG A 137 -12.95 -8.82 4.49
N LEU A 138 -12.79 -9.98 3.86
CA LEU A 138 -12.57 -10.03 2.41
C LEU A 138 -13.91 -9.76 1.69
N GLU A 139 -13.99 -8.66 0.98
CA GLU A 139 -15.15 -8.28 0.15
C GLU A 139 -14.73 -8.26 -1.32
N VAL A 140 -15.40 -9.08 -2.13
CA VAL A 140 -15.16 -9.19 -3.57
C VAL A 140 -16.41 -8.78 -4.32
N ARG A 141 -16.28 -7.87 -5.27
CA ARG A 141 -17.34 -7.49 -6.20
C ARG A 141 -17.04 -8.15 -7.54
N ASP A 142 -17.65 -9.30 -7.78
CA ASP A 142 -17.37 -10.14 -8.97
C ASP A 142 -17.64 -9.43 -10.29
N ASP A 143 -18.60 -8.51 -10.31
CA ASP A 143 -18.97 -7.72 -11.49
C ASP A 143 -17.95 -6.65 -11.87
N THR A 144 -16.93 -6.45 -11.04
CA THR A 144 -15.95 -5.36 -11.19
C THR A 144 -14.50 -5.83 -11.35
N LEU A 145 -14.23 -7.13 -11.50
CA LEU A 145 -12.88 -7.68 -11.65
C LEU A 145 -12.54 -7.99 -13.14
N ALA A 146 -12.71 -7.00 -14.00
CA ALA A 146 -12.40 -7.12 -15.42
C ALA A 146 -10.89 -7.04 -15.71
N LEU A 147 -10.42 -7.70 -16.77
CA LEU A 147 -9.01 -7.67 -17.19
C LEU A 147 -8.68 -6.49 -18.11
N ASP A 148 -9.67 -5.85 -18.67
CA ASP A 148 -9.57 -4.75 -19.62
C ASP A 148 -9.74 -3.38 -18.96
N ASP A 149 -9.72 -3.34 -17.62
CA ASP A 149 -9.71 -2.13 -16.82
C ASP A 149 -8.38 -1.92 -16.11
N ASP A 150 -8.10 -0.66 -15.76
CA ASP A 150 -6.96 -0.28 -14.95
C ASP A 150 -7.39 -0.06 -13.49
N TYR A 151 -6.51 -0.44 -12.56
CA TYR A 151 -6.80 -0.35 -11.13
C TYR A 151 -5.67 0.33 -10.37
N ASP A 152 -6.01 0.86 -9.19
CA ASP A 152 -5.07 1.24 -8.14
C ASP A 152 -5.26 0.33 -6.93
N LEU A 153 -4.19 -0.33 -6.49
CA LEU A 153 -4.16 -1.04 -5.22
C LEU A 153 -3.70 -0.07 -4.13
N VAL A 154 -4.58 0.22 -3.19
CA VAL A 154 -4.41 1.25 -2.16
C VAL A 154 -4.34 0.60 -0.79
N GLY A 155 -3.25 0.85 -0.06
CA GLY A 155 -3.09 0.44 1.33
C GLY A 155 -3.14 1.64 2.27
N SER A 156 -3.94 1.56 3.32
CA SER A 156 -4.10 2.63 4.31
C SER A 156 -4.20 2.07 5.72
N LEU A 157 -3.44 2.66 6.65
CA LEU A 157 -3.61 2.38 8.07
C LEU A 157 -4.94 2.97 8.55
N VAL A 158 -5.75 2.15 9.24
CA VAL A 158 -7.05 2.58 9.79
C VAL A 158 -7.06 2.60 11.30
N TRP A 159 -6.19 1.80 11.93
CA TRP A 159 -6.06 1.79 13.38
C TRP A 159 -4.65 1.39 13.80
N ALA A 160 -4.15 2.01 14.87
CA ALA A 160 -2.88 1.68 15.51
C ALA A 160 -3.06 1.59 17.02
N GLY A 161 -2.73 0.43 17.59
CA GLY A 161 -2.67 0.18 19.03
C GLY A 161 -1.25 0.20 19.56
N ARG A 162 -1.05 -0.33 20.76
CA ARG A 162 0.29 -0.39 21.37
C ARG A 162 1.28 -1.29 20.63
N SER A 163 0.82 -2.36 20.02
CA SER A 163 1.64 -3.34 19.28
C SER A 163 0.92 -3.95 18.10
N SER A 164 -0.27 -3.51 17.75
CA SER A 164 -1.07 -4.01 16.65
C SER A 164 -1.52 -2.87 15.74
N LEU A 165 -1.68 -3.17 14.47
CA LEU A 165 -2.02 -2.26 13.39
C LEU A 165 -3.10 -2.89 12.53
N GLU A 166 -4.12 -2.14 12.16
CA GLU A 166 -5.10 -2.55 11.16
C GLU A 166 -4.91 -1.74 9.89
N ILE A 167 -4.76 -2.44 8.78
CA ILE A 167 -4.56 -1.88 7.46
C ILE A 167 -5.67 -2.36 6.53
N VAL A 168 -6.33 -1.44 5.87
CA VAL A 168 -7.25 -1.71 4.77
C VAL A 168 -6.45 -1.70 3.47
N ALA A 169 -6.58 -2.77 2.69
CA ALA A 169 -6.11 -2.84 1.32
C ALA A 169 -7.31 -2.88 0.38
N GLU A 170 -7.33 -2.01 -0.62
CA GLU A 170 -8.44 -1.86 -1.57
C GLU A 170 -7.91 -1.84 -2.99
N LEU A 171 -8.51 -2.65 -3.86
CA LEU A 171 -8.35 -2.56 -5.31
C LEU A 171 -9.47 -1.68 -5.85
N ARG A 172 -9.11 -0.55 -6.46
CA ARG A 172 -10.04 0.46 -6.95
C ARG A 172 -9.92 0.63 -8.45
N HIS A 173 -11.04 0.75 -9.15
CA HIS A 173 -11.03 1.16 -10.55
C HIS A 173 -10.47 2.56 -10.70
N LYS A 174 -9.61 2.77 -11.69
CA LYS A 174 -9.07 4.11 -11.98
C LYS A 174 -10.09 5.05 -12.59
N ALA A 175 -11.09 4.51 -13.28
CA ALA A 175 -12.05 5.30 -14.02
C ALA A 175 -13.06 6.04 -13.12
N ASP A 176 -13.53 5.37 -12.07
CA ASP A 176 -14.64 5.84 -11.23
C ASP A 176 -14.38 5.74 -9.72
N ASP A 177 -13.18 5.28 -9.32
CA ASP A 177 -12.75 5.06 -7.93
C ASP A 177 -13.62 4.04 -7.16
N VAL A 178 -14.36 3.17 -7.86
CA VAL A 178 -15.17 2.11 -7.24
C VAL A 178 -14.26 1.02 -6.69
N VAL A 179 -14.54 0.57 -5.47
CA VAL A 179 -13.80 -0.53 -4.84
C VAL A 179 -14.28 -1.87 -5.42
N ALA A 180 -13.39 -2.58 -6.10
CA ALA A 180 -13.63 -3.90 -6.67
C ALA A 180 -13.32 -5.05 -5.70
N LEU A 181 -12.30 -4.87 -4.86
CA LEU A 181 -11.86 -5.84 -3.86
C LEU A 181 -11.36 -5.10 -2.63
N SER A 182 -11.73 -5.52 -1.44
CA SER A 182 -11.17 -4.99 -0.20
C SER A 182 -10.90 -6.08 0.83
N ALA A 183 -9.86 -5.87 1.65
CA ALA A 183 -9.54 -6.72 2.78
C ALA A 183 -8.93 -5.91 3.92
N VAL A 184 -9.15 -6.36 5.16
CA VAL A 184 -8.55 -5.81 6.37
C VAL A 184 -7.48 -6.76 6.87
N PHE A 185 -6.28 -6.25 7.10
CA PHE A 185 -5.15 -7.00 7.64
C PHE A 185 -4.77 -6.48 9.02
N THR A 186 -4.60 -7.39 9.97
CA THR A 186 -4.06 -7.06 11.29
C THR A 186 -2.61 -7.50 11.38
N PHE A 187 -1.72 -6.57 11.71
CA PHE A 187 -0.31 -6.83 11.96
C PHE A 187 0.01 -6.65 13.45
N VAL A 188 0.97 -7.44 13.93
CA VAL A 188 1.55 -7.27 15.27
C VAL A 188 3.03 -6.95 15.13
N ALA A 189 3.43 -5.81 15.71
CA ALA A 189 4.81 -5.39 15.80
C ALA A 189 5.45 -5.94 17.08
N ARG A 190 6.62 -6.57 16.96
CA ARG A 190 7.43 -7.04 18.08
C ARG A 190 8.76 -6.31 18.09
N LYS A 191 9.17 -5.86 19.25
CA LYS A 191 10.57 -5.43 19.47
C LYS A 191 11.46 -6.68 19.45
N ARG A 192 12.60 -6.56 18.81
CA ARG A 192 13.68 -7.53 18.96
C ARG A 192 14.24 -7.54 20.34
#